data_cd868364089d7af204190ae457807f66
#
_entry.id   cd868364089d7af204190ae457807f66
#
_cell.length_a   1.000
_cell.length_b   1.000
_cell.length_c   1.000
_cell.angle_alpha   90.00
_cell.angle_beta   90.00
_cell.angle_gamma   90.00
#
_symmetry.space_group_name_H-M   'P 1'
#
loop_
_entity.id
_entity.type
_entity.pdbx_description
1 polymer ?
#
loop_
_entity_poly.entity_id
_entity_poly.type
_entity_poly.pdbx_seq_one_letter_code
_entity_poly.pdbx_strand_id
1 'polypeptide(L)'
;MKSRLQLIVLLVAAVSAAMTPTQAQSDAAADAAKEPGAVVTPSGLVYRSLREGTGASPSATDVVKVHYRGTFPDGKEFDSSLARGSPAEFALNGVIKCWTEGVQRMKVGGKAKLTCPAAIAYGQRGAGGGLIPPNATLNFEVELLGITAK
;
A
#
# COMPACT_ATOMS: atom_id res chain seq x y z
N MET A 1 16.90 -44.50 -20.18
CA MET A 1 16.54 -43.40 -21.03
C MET A 1 15.36 -42.63 -20.56
N LYS A 2 14.32 -43.30 -20.27
CA LYS A 2 13.09 -42.63 -19.89
C LYS A 2 13.15 -41.97 -18.55
N SER A 3 13.99 -42.45 -17.70
CA SER A 3 14.08 -41.90 -16.34
C SER A 3 14.56 -40.47 -16.28
N ARG A 4 15.18 -40.02 -17.33
CA ARG A 4 15.70 -38.66 -17.32
C ARG A 4 14.63 -37.61 -17.29
N LEU A 5 13.50 -37.92 -17.85
CA LEU A 5 12.42 -36.95 -17.89
C LEU A 5 11.87 -36.66 -16.54
N GLN A 6 11.89 -37.63 -15.67
CA GLN A 6 11.32 -37.47 -14.36
C GLN A 6 12.09 -36.52 -13.49
N LEU A 7 13.39 -36.46 -13.70
CA LEU A 7 14.21 -35.57 -12.91
C LEU A 7 13.85 -34.10 -13.12
N ILE A 8 13.50 -33.78 -14.33
CA ILE A 8 13.20 -32.41 -14.67
C ILE A 8 11.96 -31.94 -13.96
N VAL A 9 10.98 -32.80 -13.85
CA VAL A 9 9.74 -32.46 -13.21
C VAL A 9 9.94 -32.15 -11.74
N LEU A 10 10.79 -32.90 -11.10
CA LEU A 10 11.03 -32.69 -9.68
C LEU A 10 11.67 -31.35 -9.39
N LEU A 11 12.53 -30.91 -10.27
CA LEU A 11 13.17 -29.64 -10.10
C LEU A 11 12.17 -28.49 -10.09
N VAL A 12 11.22 -28.56 -10.97
CA VAL A 12 10.23 -27.50 -11.07
C VAL A 12 9.41 -27.40 -9.81
N ALA A 13 9.04 -28.52 -9.27
CA ALA A 13 8.24 -28.52 -8.06
C ALA A 13 9.00 -27.93 -6.88
N ALA A 14 10.29 -28.23 -6.81
CA ALA A 14 11.09 -27.71 -5.71
C ALA A 14 11.20 -26.19 -5.73
N VAL A 15 11.29 -25.63 -6.89
CA VAL A 15 11.42 -24.18 -7.02
C VAL A 15 10.19 -23.46 -6.53
N SER A 16 9.03 -23.97 -6.85
CA SER A 16 7.81 -23.28 -6.44
C SER A 16 7.64 -23.27 -4.94
N ALA A 17 8.16 -24.22 -4.25
CA ALA A 17 7.99 -24.29 -2.80
C ALA A 17 8.90 -23.33 -2.05
N ALA A 18 9.84 -22.72 -2.73
CA ALA A 18 10.85 -21.90 -2.06
C ALA A 18 10.45 -20.45 -1.84
N MET A 19 9.24 -20.08 -2.21
CA MET A 19 8.83 -18.68 -2.09
C MET A 19 8.71 -18.26 -0.63
N THR A 20 9.32 -17.12 -0.29
CA THR A 20 9.30 -16.58 1.06
C THR A 20 8.21 -15.54 1.23
N PRO A 21 7.79 -15.24 2.48
CA PRO A 21 6.83 -14.16 2.70
C PRO A 21 7.31 -12.81 2.17
N THR A 22 8.61 -12.53 2.27
CA THR A 22 9.17 -11.28 1.74
C THR A 22 8.98 -11.19 0.23
N GLN A 23 9.17 -12.29 -0.45
CA GLN A 23 8.99 -12.36 -1.88
C GLN A 23 7.53 -12.13 -2.27
N ALA A 24 6.59 -12.70 -1.51
CA ALA A 24 5.17 -12.50 -1.75
C ALA A 24 4.78 -11.04 -1.57
N GLN A 25 5.38 -10.34 -0.59
CA GLN A 25 5.09 -8.92 -0.37
C GLN A 25 5.61 -8.08 -1.55
N SER A 26 6.78 -8.41 -2.08
CA SER A 26 7.32 -7.72 -3.25
C SER A 26 6.44 -7.95 -4.48
N ASP A 27 5.91 -9.18 -4.62
CA ASP A 27 5.01 -9.49 -5.73
C ASP A 27 3.72 -8.69 -5.66
N ALA A 28 3.24 -8.41 -4.44
CA ALA A 28 2.04 -7.61 -4.28
C ALA A 28 2.21 -6.20 -4.85
N ALA A 29 3.37 -5.58 -4.63
CA ALA A 29 3.64 -4.27 -5.21
C ALA A 29 3.76 -4.36 -6.72
N ALA A 30 4.41 -5.40 -7.25
CA ALA A 30 4.54 -5.59 -8.68
C ALA A 30 3.17 -5.81 -9.34
N ASP A 31 2.31 -6.55 -8.68
CA ASP A 31 0.95 -6.79 -9.20
C ASP A 31 0.15 -5.50 -9.21
N ALA A 32 0.25 -4.70 -8.15
CA ALA A 32 -0.45 -3.41 -8.09
C ALA A 32 0.01 -2.48 -9.22
N ALA A 33 1.29 -2.53 -9.56
CA ALA A 33 1.84 -1.70 -10.62
C ALA A 33 1.26 -2.02 -12.00
N LYS A 34 0.69 -3.20 -12.17
CA LYS A 34 0.09 -3.61 -13.43
C LYS A 34 -1.37 -3.19 -13.56
N GLU A 35 -1.98 -2.69 -12.50
CA GLU A 35 -3.38 -2.28 -12.55
C GLU A 35 -3.55 -1.06 -13.46
N PRO A 36 -4.69 -0.95 -14.15
CA PRO A 36 -4.91 0.18 -15.03
C PRO A 36 -4.82 1.50 -14.27
N GLY A 37 -4.07 2.45 -14.80
CA GLY A 37 -3.91 3.75 -14.19
C GLY A 37 -2.89 3.81 -13.05
N ALA A 38 -2.22 2.71 -12.73
CA ALA A 38 -1.23 2.69 -11.66
C ALA A 38 0.03 3.43 -12.08
N VAL A 39 0.59 4.20 -11.15
CA VAL A 39 1.85 4.93 -11.33
C VAL A 39 2.81 4.47 -10.25
N VAL A 40 4.01 4.07 -10.64
CA VAL A 40 5.06 3.69 -9.69
C VAL A 40 6.00 4.87 -9.55
N THR A 41 6.18 5.33 -8.30
CA THR A 41 7.06 6.47 -8.04
C THR A 41 8.48 5.99 -7.74
N PRO A 42 9.47 6.89 -7.77
CA PRO A 42 10.84 6.48 -7.45
C PRO A 42 11.01 5.88 -6.06
N SER A 43 10.14 6.20 -5.11
CA SER A 43 10.20 5.62 -3.77
C SER A 43 9.67 4.20 -3.70
N GLY A 44 9.02 3.73 -4.77
CA GLY A 44 8.39 2.42 -4.79
C GLY A 44 6.91 2.44 -4.49
N LEU A 45 6.35 3.61 -4.17
CA LEU A 45 4.90 3.74 -3.99
C LEU A 45 4.19 3.42 -5.30
N VAL A 46 3.14 2.60 -5.23
CA VAL A 46 2.25 2.41 -6.37
C VAL A 46 0.97 3.19 -6.08
N TYR A 47 0.72 4.21 -6.89
CA TYR A 47 -0.41 5.12 -6.75
C TYR A 47 -1.40 4.86 -7.87
N ARG A 48 -2.67 4.70 -7.50
CA ARG A 48 -3.72 4.52 -8.51
C ARG A 48 -4.91 5.38 -8.12
N SER A 49 -5.28 6.32 -8.99
CA SER A 49 -6.45 7.15 -8.76
C SER A 49 -7.71 6.32 -9.02
N LEU A 50 -8.60 6.28 -8.04
CA LEU A 50 -9.89 5.61 -8.19
C LEU A 50 -10.99 6.60 -8.54
N ARG A 51 -10.84 7.85 -8.11
CA ARG A 51 -11.75 8.94 -8.43
C ARG A 51 -10.97 10.23 -8.34
N GLU A 52 -11.03 11.05 -9.38
CA GLU A 52 -10.34 12.34 -9.35
C GLU A 52 -11.13 13.33 -8.52
N GLY A 53 -10.41 14.05 -7.67
CA GLY A 53 -11.01 15.16 -6.94
C GLY A 53 -10.94 16.43 -7.73
N THR A 54 -11.66 17.43 -7.28
CA THR A 54 -11.72 18.73 -7.94
C THR A 54 -11.18 19.86 -7.07
N GLY A 55 -10.87 19.57 -5.80
CA GLY A 55 -10.37 20.58 -4.89
C GLY A 55 -8.86 20.73 -4.92
N ALA A 56 -8.31 21.33 -3.90
CA ALA A 56 -6.87 21.55 -3.80
C ALA A 56 -6.14 20.27 -3.43
N SER A 57 -4.84 20.24 -3.72
CA SER A 57 -3.95 19.18 -3.24
C SER A 57 -3.24 19.67 -1.97
N PRO A 58 -3.04 18.78 -0.98
CA PRO A 58 -2.36 19.20 0.24
C PRO A 58 -0.86 19.28 0.05
N SER A 59 -0.22 20.05 0.91
CA SER A 59 1.24 20.08 1.00
C SER A 59 1.70 19.16 2.14
N ALA A 60 3.01 18.94 2.19
CA ALA A 60 3.58 18.03 3.19
C ALA A 60 3.35 18.47 4.63
N THR A 61 3.06 19.73 4.86
CA THR A 61 2.83 20.25 6.22
C THR A 61 1.37 20.45 6.57
N ASP A 62 0.47 20.11 5.67
CA ASP A 62 -0.97 20.27 5.92
C ASP A 62 -1.52 19.13 6.75
N VAL A 63 -2.61 19.40 7.45
CA VAL A 63 -3.43 18.39 8.11
C VAL A 63 -4.53 18.00 7.16
N VAL A 64 -4.73 16.72 6.96
CA VAL A 64 -5.73 16.21 6.03
C VAL A 64 -6.81 15.45 6.79
N LYS A 65 -8.02 15.54 6.30
CA LYS A 65 -9.15 14.77 6.80
C LYS A 65 -9.49 13.71 5.77
N VAL A 66 -9.48 12.46 6.20
CA VAL A 66 -9.59 11.33 5.27
C VAL A 66 -10.50 10.24 5.83
N HIS A 67 -11.13 9.50 4.93
CA HIS A 67 -11.55 8.14 5.22
C HIS A 67 -10.55 7.20 4.56
N TYR A 68 -10.25 6.10 5.24
CA TYR A 68 -9.29 5.15 4.69
C TYR A 68 -9.58 3.74 5.16
N ARG A 69 -9.05 2.80 4.41
CA ARG A 69 -9.10 1.39 4.75
C ARG A 69 -7.75 0.79 4.41
N GLY A 70 -7.11 0.16 5.39
CA GLY A 70 -5.82 -0.50 5.19
C GLY A 70 -5.98 -2.01 5.19
N THR A 71 -5.37 -2.66 4.21
CA THR A 71 -5.42 -4.12 4.09
C THR A 71 -4.04 -4.66 3.77
N PHE A 72 -3.84 -5.92 4.13
CA PHE A 72 -2.68 -6.68 3.69
C PHE A 72 -2.91 -7.18 2.26
N PRO A 73 -1.87 -7.68 1.58
CA PRO A 73 -2.04 -8.18 0.21
C PRO A 73 -3.06 -9.29 0.06
N ASP A 74 -3.30 -10.07 1.12
CA ASP A 74 -4.32 -11.12 1.11
C ASP A 74 -5.74 -10.58 1.29
N GLY A 75 -5.90 -9.25 1.44
CA GLY A 75 -7.19 -8.61 1.60
C GLY A 75 -7.64 -8.44 3.03
N LYS A 76 -6.89 -8.95 3.98
CA LYS A 76 -7.27 -8.84 5.39
C LYS A 76 -7.13 -7.39 5.86
N GLU A 77 -8.20 -6.84 6.41
CA GLU A 77 -8.20 -5.46 6.90
C GLU A 77 -7.49 -5.38 8.23
N PHE A 78 -6.61 -4.37 8.39
CA PHE A 78 -5.95 -4.15 9.67
C PHE A 78 -6.36 -2.82 10.31
N ASP A 79 -6.94 -1.90 9.54
CA ASP A 79 -7.40 -0.63 10.07
C ASP A 79 -8.38 0.00 9.10
N SER A 80 -9.36 0.76 9.63
CA SER A 80 -10.35 1.41 8.78
C SER A 80 -11.07 2.50 9.57
N SER A 81 -11.03 3.72 9.05
CA SER A 81 -11.86 4.80 9.58
C SER A 81 -13.33 4.56 9.29
N LEU A 82 -13.62 3.87 8.19
CA LEU A 82 -15.00 3.55 7.83
C LEU A 82 -15.61 2.60 8.85
N ALA A 83 -14.85 1.64 9.33
CA ALA A 83 -15.33 0.71 10.35
C ALA A 83 -15.59 1.42 11.67
N ARG A 84 -14.84 2.47 11.98
CA ARG A 84 -15.05 3.27 13.19
C ARG A 84 -16.19 4.28 13.04
N GLY A 85 -16.64 4.53 11.83
CA GLY A 85 -17.76 5.43 11.57
C GLY A 85 -17.40 6.91 11.60
N SER A 86 -16.12 7.26 11.61
CA SER A 86 -15.74 8.68 11.57
C SER A 86 -14.42 8.88 10.85
N PRO A 87 -14.27 10.01 10.15
CA PRO A 87 -13.01 10.32 9.45
C PRO A 87 -11.88 10.54 10.43
N ALA A 88 -10.67 10.37 9.94
CA ALA A 88 -9.46 10.62 10.70
C ALA A 88 -8.78 11.88 10.19
N GLU A 89 -8.05 12.56 11.07
CA GLU A 89 -7.23 13.70 10.70
C GLU A 89 -5.78 13.41 10.99
N PHE A 90 -4.92 13.70 10.03
CA PHE A 90 -3.48 13.43 10.15
C PHE A 90 -2.69 14.61 9.62
N ALA A 91 -1.61 14.95 10.31
CA ALA A 91 -0.58 15.81 9.73
C ALA A 91 0.22 14.97 8.74
N LEU A 92 0.36 15.42 7.50
CA LEU A 92 1.03 14.62 6.47
C LEU A 92 2.50 14.37 6.78
N ASN A 93 3.14 15.26 7.53
CA ASN A 93 4.53 15.03 7.94
C ASN A 93 4.65 14.12 9.17
N GLY A 94 3.56 13.64 9.72
CA GLY A 94 3.55 12.75 10.88
C GLY A 94 3.07 11.34 10.59
N VAL A 95 2.97 10.95 9.32
CA VAL A 95 2.49 9.63 8.92
C VAL A 95 3.58 8.88 8.16
N ILE A 96 3.31 7.63 7.81
CA ILE A 96 4.28 6.86 7.02
C ILE A 96 4.55 7.53 5.68
N LYS A 97 5.74 7.30 5.14
CA LYS A 97 6.21 8.03 3.96
C LYS A 97 5.32 7.85 2.75
N CYS A 98 4.75 6.66 2.56
CA CYS A 98 3.90 6.45 1.41
C CYS A 98 2.65 7.33 1.46
N TRP A 99 2.13 7.61 2.65
CA TRP A 99 1.02 8.54 2.81
C TRP A 99 1.44 9.99 2.58
N THR A 100 2.59 10.38 3.14
CA THR A 100 3.09 11.74 2.92
C THR A 100 3.21 12.02 1.42
N GLU A 101 3.75 11.10 0.70
CA GLU A 101 3.91 11.25 -0.75
C GLU A 101 2.59 11.09 -1.49
N GLY A 102 1.85 10.03 -1.19
CA GLY A 102 0.67 9.66 -1.97
C GLY A 102 -0.49 10.64 -1.82
N VAL A 103 -0.74 11.10 -0.61
CA VAL A 103 -1.88 12.02 -0.38
C VAL A 103 -1.63 13.37 -1.02
N GLN A 104 -0.38 13.79 -1.15
CA GLN A 104 -0.06 15.02 -1.87
C GLN A 104 -0.38 14.96 -3.36
N ARG A 105 -0.52 13.75 -3.91
CA ARG A 105 -0.92 13.57 -5.30
C ARG A 105 -2.43 13.64 -5.48
N MET A 106 -3.17 13.61 -4.40
CA MET A 106 -4.63 13.63 -4.44
C MET A 106 -5.15 15.06 -4.39
N LYS A 107 -6.42 15.20 -4.77
CA LYS A 107 -7.15 16.46 -4.59
C LYS A 107 -8.35 16.18 -3.71
N VAL A 108 -8.82 17.20 -2.99
CA VAL A 108 -10.01 17.05 -2.17
C VAL A 108 -11.17 16.57 -3.03
N GLY A 109 -11.88 15.57 -2.54
CA GLY A 109 -12.95 14.89 -3.26
C GLY A 109 -12.49 13.65 -3.99
N GLY A 110 -11.18 13.41 -4.03
CA GLY A 110 -10.62 12.26 -4.73
C GLY A 110 -10.52 11.02 -3.86
N LYS A 111 -10.32 9.90 -4.52
CA LYS A 111 -10.09 8.61 -3.87
C LYS A 111 -8.96 7.89 -4.61
N ALA A 112 -8.06 7.29 -3.88
CA ALA A 112 -6.91 6.62 -4.49
C ALA A 112 -6.55 5.37 -3.72
N LYS A 113 -5.88 4.47 -4.41
CA LYS A 113 -5.29 3.28 -3.80
C LYS A 113 -3.79 3.47 -3.74
N LEU A 114 -3.23 3.28 -2.56
CA LEU A 114 -1.79 3.35 -2.33
C LEU A 114 -1.31 1.96 -1.97
N THR A 115 -0.35 1.43 -2.73
CA THR A 115 0.32 0.20 -2.34
C THR A 115 1.71 0.59 -1.86
N CYS A 116 1.95 0.33 -0.59
CA CYS A 116 3.11 0.84 0.13
C CYS A 116 4.07 -0.29 0.44
N PRO A 117 5.21 -0.40 -0.27
CA PRO A 117 6.25 -1.34 0.14
C PRO A 117 6.71 -1.01 1.56
N ALA A 118 7.22 -2.01 2.25
CA ALA A 118 7.61 -1.85 3.65
C ALA A 118 8.57 -0.69 3.88
N ALA A 119 9.48 -0.44 2.94
CA ALA A 119 10.49 0.60 3.10
C ALA A 119 9.90 2.00 3.29
N ILE A 120 8.70 2.23 2.78
CA ILE A 120 8.01 3.52 2.94
C ILE A 120 6.75 3.36 3.80
N ALA A 121 6.63 2.25 4.52
CA ALA A 121 5.56 1.99 5.47
C ALA A 121 6.19 1.79 6.84
N TYR A 122 6.08 0.60 7.42
CA TYR A 122 6.58 0.35 8.77
C TYR A 122 7.89 -0.43 8.81
N GLY A 123 8.46 -0.75 7.65
CA GLY A 123 9.80 -1.31 7.54
C GLY A 123 9.96 -2.65 8.23
N GLN A 124 11.17 -2.89 8.71
CA GLN A 124 11.51 -4.13 9.39
C GLN A 124 10.95 -4.19 10.80
N ARG A 125 10.58 -3.06 11.37
CA ARG A 125 10.09 -2.99 12.74
C ARG A 125 8.64 -3.41 12.86
N GLY A 126 7.83 -3.15 11.82
CA GLY A 126 6.40 -3.34 11.90
C GLY A 126 5.74 -2.31 12.80
N ALA A 127 4.53 -2.56 13.26
CA ALA A 127 3.79 -1.62 14.09
C ALA A 127 2.69 -2.31 14.87
N GLY A 128 2.15 -1.59 15.85
CA GLY A 128 0.95 -2.02 16.55
C GLY A 128 1.12 -3.27 17.39
N GLY A 129 2.31 -3.49 17.95
CA GLY A 129 2.53 -4.66 18.82
C GLY A 129 2.40 -5.99 18.06
N GLY A 130 2.72 -6.00 16.79
CA GLY A 130 2.61 -7.19 15.97
C GLY A 130 1.45 -7.19 15.00
N LEU A 131 0.59 -6.18 15.06
CA LEU A 131 -0.51 -6.08 14.12
C LEU A 131 0.00 -5.97 12.69
N ILE A 132 1.05 -5.16 12.48
CA ILE A 132 1.73 -5.08 11.19
C ILE A 132 3.07 -5.77 11.34
N PRO A 133 3.26 -6.90 10.66
CA PRO A 133 4.51 -7.65 10.80
C PRO A 133 5.68 -6.93 10.12
N PRO A 134 6.90 -7.37 10.42
CA PRO A 134 8.07 -6.82 9.71
C PRO A 134 7.97 -7.03 8.21
N ASN A 135 8.46 -6.07 7.47
CA ASN A 135 8.58 -6.12 6.01
C ASN A 135 7.24 -6.30 5.28
N ALA A 136 6.16 -5.77 5.86
CA ALA A 136 4.83 -5.92 5.25
C ALA A 136 4.60 -4.85 4.18
N THR A 137 4.11 -5.29 3.03
CA THR A 137 3.55 -4.40 2.02
C THR A 137 2.09 -4.14 2.40
N LEU A 138 1.67 -2.89 2.35
CA LEU A 138 0.33 -2.51 2.78
C LEU A 138 -0.42 -1.85 1.63
N ASN A 139 -1.72 -2.12 1.57
CA ASN A 139 -2.62 -1.43 0.64
C ASN A 139 -3.52 -0.50 1.41
N PHE A 140 -3.69 0.72 0.92
CA PHE A 140 -4.64 1.66 1.49
C PHE A 140 -5.54 2.19 0.41
N GLU A 141 -6.84 2.26 0.71
CA GLU A 141 -7.75 3.09 -0.07
C GLU A 141 -8.01 4.33 0.76
N VAL A 142 -7.75 5.50 0.17
CA VAL A 142 -7.84 6.78 0.88
C VAL A 142 -8.77 7.68 0.10
N GLU A 143 -9.73 8.25 0.82
CA GLU A 143 -10.60 9.29 0.29
C GLU A 143 -10.24 10.59 1.00
N LEU A 144 -9.83 11.60 0.24
CA LEU A 144 -9.42 12.89 0.79
C LEU A 144 -10.64 13.79 0.91
N LEU A 145 -11.07 14.04 2.15
CA LEU A 145 -12.29 14.79 2.43
C LEU A 145 -12.03 16.28 2.58
N GLY A 146 -10.87 16.64 3.10
CA GLY A 146 -10.58 18.05 3.33
C GLY A 146 -9.15 18.28 3.73
N ILE A 147 -8.73 19.53 3.69
CA ILE A 147 -7.41 19.97 4.09
C ILE A 147 -7.59 21.08 5.12
N THR A 148 -6.93 20.95 6.26
CA THR A 148 -6.85 22.03 7.23
C THR A 148 -5.45 22.61 7.15
N ALA A 149 -5.35 23.85 6.76
CA ALA A 149 -4.05 24.50 6.68
C ALA A 149 -3.50 24.71 8.08
N LYS A 150 -2.20 24.59 8.19
CA LYS A 150 -1.54 24.76 9.46
C LYS A 150 -1.37 26.21 9.83
#